data_ec607f8573e31bdf8c558e460f165e44
#
_entry.id   ec607f8573e31bdf8c558e460f165e44
#
_cell.length_a   1.000
_cell.length_b   1.000
_cell.length_c   1.000
_cell.angle_alpha   90.00
_cell.angle_beta   90.00
_cell.angle_gamma   90.00
#
_symmetry.space_group_name_H-M   'P 1'
#
loop_
_entity.id
_entity.type
_entity.pdbx_description
1 polymer ?
#
loop_
_entity_poly.entity_id
_entity_poly.type
_entity_poly.pdbx_seq_one_letter_code
_entity_poly.pdbx_strand_id
1 'polypeptide(L)'
;MRRILFFADASSVHTQRWVREMATRGFDCVVATRRPADVPGASDVVPIRPGGDAAGWWLALGQVRRVARRLSPQWLHGHYVTSYGLWAGSAGRALGRPVVLSAWGSDILVTPREPGWRGRAMAWLVGRTLRRADLVTADAADVLDEIRRYGAARCEEVLWGADTERFVPGEPAPGFEIASLRAWEPNYNIDTLLRAFAALRAERPEAPAVLHLLGGGPGESALRAEAAALAIEGDVRFTGRVDDAAMVTTLQRCRVSVSVPSSDATSVSVLESLSCGLPVVASDLPANRRWIEPTLLVPPRDAGALAAALSRLAGDAQRARSLGQRNRALVLEHASRRAQMDRMASLYDDVLVRHRRP
;
A
#
# COMPACT_ATOMS: atom_id res chain seq x y z
N MET A 1 -25.03 16.10 -8.18
CA MET A 1 -23.71 16.19 -7.50
C MET A 1 -23.20 14.77 -7.31
N ARG A 2 -21.98 14.44 -7.77
CA ARG A 2 -21.40 13.07 -7.72
C ARG A 2 -20.75 12.81 -6.34
N ARG A 3 -21.57 12.62 -5.30
CA ARG A 3 -21.07 12.50 -3.93
C ARG A 3 -20.72 11.07 -3.56
N ILE A 4 -19.48 10.86 -3.08
CA ILE A 4 -19.01 9.63 -2.44
C ILE A 4 -18.88 9.88 -0.94
N LEU A 5 -19.48 9.02 -0.12
CA LEU A 5 -19.20 8.97 1.31
C LEU A 5 -18.20 7.86 1.59
N PHE A 6 -16.97 8.25 1.89
CA PHE A 6 -15.92 7.34 2.32
C PHE A 6 -16.06 7.04 3.81
N PHE A 7 -15.99 5.78 4.15
CA PHE A 7 -15.74 5.29 5.50
C PHE A 7 -14.28 4.84 5.54
N ALA A 8 -13.40 5.62 6.13
CA ALA A 8 -11.97 5.40 6.07
C ALA A 8 -11.22 6.07 7.23
N ASP A 9 -9.98 5.67 7.46
CA ASP A 9 -9.08 6.38 8.38
C ASP A 9 -8.57 7.66 7.71
N ALA A 10 -9.02 8.83 8.15
CA ALA A 10 -8.61 10.11 7.58
C ALA A 10 -7.11 10.42 7.80
N SER A 11 -6.49 9.85 8.82
CA SER A 11 -5.05 10.01 9.08
C SER A 11 -4.16 9.17 8.16
N SER A 12 -4.75 8.22 7.40
CA SER A 12 -4.02 7.38 6.45
C SER A 12 -3.64 8.15 5.19
N VAL A 13 -2.36 8.17 4.85
CA VAL A 13 -1.85 8.75 3.59
C VAL A 13 -2.56 8.14 2.37
N HIS A 14 -2.89 6.86 2.43
CA HIS A 14 -3.62 6.19 1.37
C HIS A 14 -5.04 6.74 1.21
N THR A 15 -5.78 6.94 2.30
CA THR A 15 -7.11 7.58 2.24
C THR A 15 -7.01 9.00 1.66
N GLN A 16 -6.06 9.80 2.14
CA GLN A 16 -5.87 11.18 1.68
C GLN A 16 -5.56 11.24 0.18
N ARG A 17 -4.65 10.39 -0.30
CA ARG A 17 -4.32 10.30 -1.72
C ARG A 17 -5.53 9.87 -2.56
N TRP A 18 -6.30 8.85 -2.12
CA TRP A 18 -7.49 8.38 -2.84
C TRP A 18 -8.57 9.44 -2.96
N VAL A 19 -8.87 10.10 -1.86
CA VAL A 19 -9.88 11.17 -1.84
C VAL A 19 -9.47 12.32 -2.76
N ARG A 20 -8.19 12.74 -2.71
CA ARG A 20 -7.66 13.75 -3.62
C ARG A 20 -7.84 13.35 -5.09
N GLU A 21 -7.49 12.13 -5.44
CA GLU A 21 -7.62 11.61 -6.82
C GLU A 21 -9.09 11.58 -7.28
N MET A 22 -10.03 11.23 -6.42
CA MET A 22 -11.45 11.26 -6.77
C MET A 22 -11.98 12.69 -6.86
N ALA A 23 -11.54 13.59 -6.00
CA ALA A 23 -11.92 15.01 -6.05
C ALA A 23 -11.47 15.69 -7.36
N THR A 24 -10.24 15.41 -7.83
CA THR A 24 -9.74 15.93 -9.12
C THR A 24 -10.54 15.40 -10.33
N ARG A 25 -11.28 14.29 -10.15
CA ARG A 25 -12.18 13.69 -11.18
C ARG A 25 -13.63 14.15 -11.02
N GLY A 26 -13.87 15.22 -10.24
CA GLY A 26 -15.17 15.85 -10.10
C GLY A 26 -16.13 15.14 -9.14
N PHE A 27 -15.63 14.27 -8.27
CA PHE A 27 -16.44 13.72 -7.18
C PHE A 27 -16.44 14.67 -5.98
N ASP A 28 -17.58 14.81 -5.35
CA ASP A 28 -17.73 15.42 -4.05
C ASP A 28 -17.45 14.37 -2.98
N CYS A 29 -16.28 14.44 -2.35
CA CYS A 29 -15.78 13.45 -1.43
C CYS A 29 -16.01 13.88 0.03
N VAL A 30 -16.76 13.10 0.79
CA VAL A 30 -16.91 13.26 2.23
C VAL A 30 -16.30 12.06 2.95
N VAL A 31 -15.54 12.26 4.02
CA VAL A 31 -14.90 11.18 4.78
C VAL A 31 -15.52 11.06 6.17
N ALA A 32 -16.15 9.93 6.46
CA ALA A 32 -16.62 9.58 7.80
C ALA A 32 -15.59 8.67 8.48
N THR A 33 -15.05 9.10 9.61
CA THR A 33 -13.85 8.52 10.20
C THR A 33 -13.89 8.44 11.73
N ARG A 34 -13.15 7.48 12.29
CA ARG A 34 -12.83 7.44 13.73
C ARG A 34 -11.63 8.28 14.10
N ARG A 35 -10.75 8.55 13.15
CA ARG A 35 -9.51 9.32 13.34
C ARG A 35 -9.55 10.54 12.44
N PRO A 36 -10.16 11.64 12.91
CA PRO A 36 -10.24 12.85 12.12
C PRO A 36 -8.84 13.43 11.88
N ALA A 37 -8.62 13.82 10.64
CA ALA A 37 -7.43 14.53 10.17
C ALA A 37 -7.85 15.37 8.96
N ASP A 38 -7.03 16.31 8.56
CA ASP A 38 -7.20 17.02 7.29
C ASP A 38 -7.03 16.04 6.11
N VAL A 39 -7.98 16.07 5.17
CA VAL A 39 -7.98 15.23 4.00
C VAL A 39 -8.09 16.10 2.75
N PRO A 40 -6.98 16.37 2.07
CA PRO A 40 -6.98 17.21 0.87
C PRO A 40 -7.95 16.66 -0.20
N GLY A 41 -8.83 17.55 -0.69
CA GLY A 41 -9.87 17.19 -1.66
C GLY A 41 -11.19 16.70 -1.05
N ALA A 42 -11.28 16.46 0.25
CA ALA A 42 -12.56 16.22 0.89
C ALA A 42 -13.33 17.54 1.07
N SER A 43 -14.63 17.51 0.80
CA SER A 43 -15.53 18.64 1.08
C SER A 43 -15.93 18.70 2.56
N ASP A 44 -15.86 17.57 3.26
CA ASP A 44 -16.13 17.49 4.72
C ASP A 44 -15.47 16.25 5.31
N VAL A 45 -15.06 16.32 6.58
CA VAL A 45 -14.55 15.20 7.38
C VAL A 45 -15.42 15.05 8.63
N VAL A 46 -16.23 14.00 8.66
CA VAL A 46 -17.23 13.76 9.70
C VAL A 46 -16.70 12.78 10.74
N PRO A 47 -16.43 13.20 11.97
CA PRO A 47 -16.02 12.29 13.03
C PRO A 47 -17.16 11.38 13.46
N ILE A 48 -16.87 10.07 13.56
CA ILE A 48 -17.78 9.05 14.07
C ILE A 48 -17.33 8.63 15.47
N ARG A 49 -18.21 8.77 16.43
CA ARG A 49 -18.04 8.37 17.84
C ARG A 49 -19.12 7.36 18.23
N PRO A 50 -18.95 6.49 19.23
CA PRO A 50 -17.79 6.35 20.08
C PRO A 50 -16.59 5.71 19.33
N GLY A 51 -15.38 6.15 19.67
CA GLY A 51 -14.14 5.49 19.33
C GLY A 51 -13.82 4.37 20.34
N GLY A 52 -12.77 3.60 20.15
CA GLY A 52 -12.29 2.60 21.09
C GLY A 52 -12.20 1.19 20.48
N ASP A 53 -12.64 0.19 21.21
CA ASP A 53 -12.54 -1.24 20.92
C ASP A 53 -13.46 -1.77 19.80
N ALA A 54 -13.50 -3.10 19.65
CA ALA A 54 -14.35 -3.77 18.66
C ALA A 54 -15.86 -3.49 18.85
N ALA A 55 -16.34 -3.29 20.07
CA ALA A 55 -17.73 -2.96 20.35
C ALA A 55 -18.11 -1.59 19.79
N GLY A 56 -17.18 -0.63 19.81
CA GLY A 56 -17.38 0.72 19.29
C GLY A 56 -17.76 0.76 17.80
N TRP A 57 -17.30 -0.22 17.00
CA TRP A 57 -17.71 -0.32 15.58
C TRP A 57 -19.20 -0.61 15.41
N TRP A 58 -19.77 -1.44 16.27
CA TRP A 58 -21.20 -1.79 16.24
C TRP A 58 -22.05 -0.68 16.85
N LEU A 59 -21.63 -0.08 17.95
CA LEU A 59 -22.35 1.01 18.61
C LEU A 59 -22.46 2.24 17.72
N ALA A 60 -21.49 2.48 16.84
CA ALA A 60 -21.50 3.58 15.90
C ALA A 60 -22.51 3.44 14.74
N LEU A 61 -23.11 2.25 14.50
CA LEU A 61 -23.96 1.99 13.33
C LEU A 61 -25.16 2.94 13.24
N GLY A 62 -25.75 3.33 14.36
CA GLY A 62 -26.85 4.32 14.40
C GLY A 62 -26.40 5.69 13.90
N GLN A 63 -25.22 6.16 14.35
CA GLN A 63 -24.64 7.41 13.92
C GLN A 63 -24.24 7.37 12.44
N VAL A 64 -23.59 6.29 11.99
CA VAL A 64 -23.20 6.05 10.60
C VAL A 64 -24.40 6.20 9.65
N ARG A 65 -25.53 5.51 9.95
CA ARG A 65 -26.75 5.60 9.14
C ARG A 65 -27.36 7.00 9.14
N ARG A 66 -27.33 7.70 10.27
CA ARG A 66 -27.83 9.09 10.38
C ARG A 66 -26.98 10.04 9.53
N VAL A 67 -25.65 9.93 9.62
CA VAL A 67 -24.71 10.73 8.80
C VAL A 67 -24.94 10.44 7.30
N ALA A 68 -25.02 9.18 6.91
CA ALA A 68 -25.24 8.80 5.53
C ALA A 68 -26.59 9.32 4.99
N ARG A 69 -27.69 9.27 5.78
CA ARG A 69 -28.98 9.86 5.38
C ARG A 69 -28.87 11.38 5.18
N ARG A 70 -28.24 12.10 6.10
CA ARG A 70 -28.06 13.56 6.01
C ARG A 70 -27.29 13.98 4.77
N LEU A 71 -26.24 13.22 4.42
CA LEU A 71 -25.35 13.53 3.31
C LEU A 71 -25.89 13.06 1.95
N SER A 72 -26.83 12.11 1.93
CA SER A 72 -27.47 11.55 0.74
C SER A 72 -26.48 11.20 -0.39
N PRO A 73 -25.42 10.39 -0.13
CA PRO A 73 -24.40 10.07 -1.13
C PRO A 73 -24.97 9.19 -2.25
N GLN A 74 -24.32 9.22 -3.41
CA GLN A 74 -24.62 8.29 -4.50
C GLN A 74 -23.88 6.97 -4.33
N TRP A 75 -22.70 6.98 -3.73
CA TRP A 75 -21.89 5.80 -3.42
C TRP A 75 -21.42 5.83 -1.97
N LEU A 76 -21.30 4.65 -1.41
CA LEU A 76 -20.72 4.42 -0.09
C LEU A 76 -19.45 3.59 -0.31
N HIS A 77 -18.30 4.11 0.11
CA HIS A 77 -17.03 3.42 -0.07
C HIS A 77 -16.36 3.14 1.27
N GLY A 78 -16.11 1.88 1.59
CA GLY A 78 -15.39 1.45 2.79
C GLY A 78 -13.96 1.04 2.47
N HIS A 79 -12.98 1.67 3.11
CA HIS A 79 -11.61 1.19 3.13
C HIS A 79 -11.45 0.20 4.30
N TYR A 80 -10.84 -0.96 4.05
CA TYR A 80 -10.80 -2.12 4.95
C TYR A 80 -12.16 -2.80 5.16
N VAL A 81 -12.25 -4.05 4.77
CA VAL A 81 -13.48 -4.85 4.83
C VAL A 81 -13.94 -5.13 6.26
N THR A 82 -12.99 -5.37 7.16
CA THR A 82 -13.25 -5.76 8.57
C THR A 82 -13.79 -4.66 9.46
N SER A 83 -13.63 -3.39 9.09
CA SER A 83 -13.94 -2.24 9.93
C SER A 83 -14.86 -1.23 9.23
N TYR A 84 -14.32 -0.33 8.45
CA TYR A 84 -15.07 0.68 7.70
C TYR A 84 -16.01 0.07 6.65
N GLY A 85 -15.69 -1.11 6.13
CA GLY A 85 -16.57 -1.87 5.26
C GLY A 85 -17.89 -2.29 5.93
N LEU A 86 -17.86 -2.62 7.23
CA LEU A 86 -19.06 -2.84 8.02
C LEU A 86 -19.98 -1.61 8.03
N TRP A 87 -19.41 -0.41 8.19
CA TRP A 87 -20.16 0.84 8.16
C TRP A 87 -20.75 1.14 6.79
N ALA A 88 -19.94 0.98 5.73
CA ALA A 88 -20.40 1.16 4.35
C ALA A 88 -21.56 0.20 4.04
N GLY A 89 -21.43 -1.08 4.35
CA GLY A 89 -22.49 -2.08 4.14
C GLY A 89 -23.76 -1.82 4.97
N SER A 90 -23.61 -1.30 6.20
CA SER A 90 -24.75 -0.91 7.05
C SER A 90 -25.51 0.30 6.52
N ALA A 91 -24.76 1.32 6.05
CA ALA A 91 -25.35 2.52 5.46
C ALA A 91 -26.00 2.21 4.09
N GLY A 92 -25.34 1.40 3.25
CA GLY A 92 -25.84 0.99 1.95
C GLY A 92 -27.19 0.34 2.02
N ARG A 93 -27.34 -0.63 2.93
CA ARG A 93 -28.65 -1.27 3.19
C ARG A 93 -29.72 -0.28 3.66
N ALA A 94 -29.34 0.65 4.56
CA ALA A 94 -30.31 1.59 5.12
C ALA A 94 -30.79 2.66 4.12
N LEU A 95 -30.02 2.91 3.06
CA LEU A 95 -30.29 3.94 2.06
C LEU A 95 -30.64 3.38 0.67
N GLY A 96 -30.49 2.08 0.42
CA GLY A 96 -30.60 1.51 -0.92
C GLY A 96 -29.57 2.14 -1.86
N ARG A 97 -28.32 2.25 -1.42
CA ARG A 97 -27.23 2.86 -2.20
C ARG A 97 -26.12 1.85 -2.43
N PRO A 98 -25.44 1.92 -3.58
CA PRO A 98 -24.37 1.01 -3.91
C PRO A 98 -23.20 1.13 -2.93
N VAL A 99 -22.62 -0.03 -2.62
CA VAL A 99 -21.51 -0.19 -1.69
C VAL A 99 -20.27 -0.67 -2.45
N VAL A 100 -19.21 0.11 -2.37
CA VAL A 100 -17.87 -0.24 -2.86
C VAL A 100 -16.97 -0.50 -1.65
N LEU A 101 -16.13 -1.51 -1.73
CA LEU A 101 -15.13 -1.83 -0.71
C LEU A 101 -13.75 -1.91 -1.34
N SER A 102 -12.75 -1.36 -0.68
CA SER A 102 -11.34 -1.60 -1.03
C SER A 102 -10.65 -2.40 0.06
N ALA A 103 -10.22 -3.61 -0.28
CA ALA A 103 -9.41 -4.47 0.56
C ALA A 103 -7.93 -4.09 0.44
N TRP A 104 -7.21 -4.15 1.57
CA TRP A 104 -5.83 -3.68 1.69
C TRP A 104 -4.83 -4.81 2.02
N GLY A 105 -5.24 -6.05 1.90
CA GLY A 105 -4.45 -7.24 2.16
C GLY A 105 -4.60 -7.75 3.59
N SER A 106 -4.18 -7.03 4.61
CA SER A 106 -4.22 -7.52 5.99
C SER A 106 -5.63 -7.85 6.50
N ASP A 107 -6.63 -7.13 6.05
CA ASP A 107 -8.04 -7.34 6.37
C ASP A 107 -8.65 -8.59 5.72
N ILE A 108 -7.98 -9.18 4.74
CA ILE A 108 -8.39 -10.40 4.04
C ILE A 108 -7.43 -11.55 4.34
N LEU A 109 -6.10 -11.31 4.30
CA LEU A 109 -5.09 -12.36 4.38
C LEU A 109 -4.64 -12.67 5.81
N VAL A 110 -4.78 -11.73 6.74
CA VAL A 110 -4.26 -11.85 8.11
C VAL A 110 -5.36 -11.94 9.14
N THR A 111 -6.15 -10.89 9.30
CA THR A 111 -7.14 -10.78 10.39
C THR A 111 -8.16 -11.91 10.44
N PRO A 112 -8.74 -12.40 9.31
CA PRO A 112 -9.69 -13.51 9.35
C PRO A 112 -9.04 -14.88 9.60
N ARG A 113 -7.71 -14.97 9.48
CA ARG A 113 -6.93 -16.21 9.64
C ARG A 113 -6.31 -16.35 11.04
N GLU A 114 -6.55 -15.41 11.92
CA GLU A 114 -6.14 -15.53 13.33
C GLU A 114 -6.72 -16.81 13.96
N PRO A 115 -5.93 -17.53 14.78
CA PRO A 115 -6.41 -18.76 15.38
C PRO A 115 -7.53 -18.53 16.38
N GLY A 116 -8.42 -19.53 16.52
CA GLY A 116 -9.48 -19.53 17.52
C GLY A 116 -10.81 -18.94 17.06
N TRP A 117 -11.71 -18.72 18.02
CA TRP A 117 -13.09 -18.27 17.74
C TRP A 117 -13.16 -16.85 17.17
N ARG A 118 -12.22 -15.97 17.55
CA ARG A 118 -12.15 -14.59 17.08
C ARG A 118 -11.89 -14.53 15.57
N GLY A 119 -10.92 -15.31 15.08
CA GLY A 119 -10.64 -15.40 13.64
C GLY A 119 -11.84 -15.96 12.85
N ARG A 120 -12.51 -17.01 13.38
CA ARG A 120 -13.73 -17.56 12.74
C ARG A 120 -14.88 -16.54 12.69
N ALA A 121 -15.09 -15.80 13.78
CA ALA A 121 -16.09 -14.73 13.80
C ALA A 121 -15.75 -13.62 12.81
N MET A 122 -14.46 -13.25 12.72
CA MET A 122 -14.00 -12.26 11.75
C MET A 122 -14.14 -12.76 10.32
N ALA A 123 -13.79 -14.01 10.01
CA ALA A 123 -13.98 -14.61 8.70
C ALA A 123 -15.47 -14.61 8.27
N TRP A 124 -16.37 -14.93 9.20
CA TRP A 124 -17.81 -14.85 8.96
C TRP A 124 -18.25 -13.40 8.65
N LEU A 125 -17.77 -12.43 9.44
CA LEU A 125 -18.07 -11.01 9.25
C LEU A 125 -17.56 -10.51 7.88
N VAL A 126 -16.33 -10.84 7.53
CA VAL A 126 -15.72 -10.54 6.22
C VAL A 126 -16.57 -11.11 5.09
N GLY A 127 -16.89 -12.40 5.12
CA GLY A 127 -17.73 -13.02 4.10
C GLY A 127 -19.12 -12.38 3.99
N ARG A 128 -19.73 -12.02 5.13
CA ARG A 128 -21.00 -11.30 5.15
C ARG A 128 -20.92 -9.90 4.55
N THR A 129 -19.82 -9.19 4.80
CA THR A 129 -19.59 -7.83 4.29
C THR A 129 -19.33 -7.86 2.79
N LEU A 130 -18.47 -8.76 2.34
CA LEU A 130 -18.10 -8.94 0.92
C LEU A 130 -19.30 -9.33 0.04
N ARG A 131 -20.13 -10.29 0.48
CA ARG A 131 -21.33 -10.70 -0.27
C ARG A 131 -22.38 -9.61 -0.43
N ARG A 132 -22.24 -8.50 0.27
CA ARG A 132 -23.20 -7.37 0.23
C ARG A 132 -22.65 -6.14 -0.46
N ALA A 133 -21.43 -6.19 -0.92
CA ALA A 133 -20.84 -5.13 -1.71
C ALA A 133 -21.25 -5.30 -3.18
N ASP A 134 -21.55 -4.19 -3.84
CA ASP A 134 -21.79 -4.15 -5.29
C ASP A 134 -20.47 -4.25 -6.08
N LEU A 135 -19.37 -3.85 -5.45
CA LEU A 135 -18.02 -3.97 -5.98
C LEU A 135 -17.01 -4.09 -4.83
N VAL A 136 -16.07 -5.00 -4.97
CA VAL A 136 -14.89 -5.07 -4.11
C VAL A 136 -13.64 -4.86 -4.96
N THR A 137 -12.75 -3.98 -4.53
CA THR A 137 -11.45 -3.79 -5.20
C THR A 137 -10.31 -4.25 -4.30
N ALA A 138 -9.25 -4.75 -4.91
CA ALA A 138 -7.98 -5.05 -4.26
C ALA A 138 -6.83 -4.78 -5.23
N ASP A 139 -5.62 -4.71 -4.70
CA ASP A 139 -4.41 -4.36 -5.43
C ASP A 139 -3.46 -5.55 -5.69
N ALA A 140 -3.93 -6.77 -5.43
CA ALA A 140 -3.17 -7.99 -5.69
C ALA A 140 -4.09 -9.17 -6.04
N ALA A 141 -3.61 -10.04 -6.92
CA ALA A 141 -4.40 -11.17 -7.44
C ALA A 141 -4.75 -12.20 -6.36
N ASP A 142 -3.83 -12.48 -5.44
CA ASP A 142 -4.07 -13.42 -4.33
C ASP A 142 -5.12 -12.89 -3.33
N VAL A 143 -5.16 -11.57 -3.12
CA VAL A 143 -6.21 -10.92 -2.34
C VAL A 143 -7.56 -11.04 -3.05
N LEU A 144 -7.60 -10.84 -4.37
CA LEU A 144 -8.83 -11.02 -5.17
C LEU A 144 -9.33 -12.46 -5.14
N ASP A 145 -8.44 -13.44 -5.21
CA ASP A 145 -8.81 -14.85 -5.14
C ASP A 145 -9.43 -15.19 -3.79
N GLU A 146 -8.88 -14.65 -2.71
CA GLU A 146 -9.48 -14.84 -1.38
C GLU A 146 -10.83 -14.11 -1.24
N ILE A 147 -10.97 -12.90 -1.78
CA ILE A 147 -12.24 -12.17 -1.84
C ILE A 147 -13.31 -12.98 -2.56
N ARG A 148 -12.97 -13.65 -3.67
CA ARG A 148 -13.87 -14.55 -4.41
C ARG A 148 -14.28 -15.75 -3.56
N ARG A 149 -13.36 -16.35 -2.81
CA ARG A 149 -13.64 -17.47 -1.88
C ARG A 149 -14.62 -17.09 -0.78
N TYR A 150 -14.59 -15.84 -0.32
CA TYR A 150 -15.57 -15.29 0.62
C TYR A 150 -16.94 -14.99 -0.02
N GLY A 151 -17.08 -15.12 -1.33
CA GLY A 151 -18.34 -15.01 -2.06
C GLY A 151 -18.72 -13.59 -2.48
N ALA A 152 -17.75 -12.71 -2.72
CA ALA A 152 -18.02 -11.43 -3.36
C ALA A 152 -18.60 -11.65 -4.77
N ALA A 153 -19.70 -10.99 -5.09
CA ALA A 153 -20.35 -11.12 -6.38
C ALA A 153 -19.54 -10.49 -7.52
N ARG A 154 -18.84 -9.42 -7.22
CA ARG A 154 -17.98 -8.72 -8.17
C ARG A 154 -16.73 -8.20 -7.48
N CYS A 155 -15.57 -8.51 -8.05
CA CYS A 155 -14.30 -7.97 -7.62
C CYS A 155 -13.41 -7.61 -8.82
N GLU A 156 -12.68 -6.49 -8.65
CA GLU A 156 -11.83 -5.91 -9.69
C GLU A 156 -10.45 -5.56 -9.11
N GLU A 157 -9.40 -5.76 -9.91
CA GLU A 157 -8.08 -5.27 -9.55
C GLU A 157 -8.01 -3.76 -9.80
N VAL A 158 -7.70 -3.00 -8.77
CA VAL A 158 -7.40 -1.58 -8.87
C VAL A 158 -6.16 -1.31 -8.04
N LEU A 159 -5.05 -1.09 -8.72
CA LEU A 159 -3.78 -0.77 -8.07
C LEU A 159 -3.79 0.66 -7.53
N TRP A 160 -3.07 0.90 -6.44
CA TRP A 160 -2.77 2.27 -6.03
C TRP A 160 -1.99 3.01 -7.10
N GLY A 161 -1.10 2.32 -7.76
CA GLY A 161 -0.24 2.84 -8.78
C GLY A 161 0.82 3.81 -8.25
N ALA A 162 1.85 4.03 -9.05
CA ALA A 162 2.83 5.06 -8.83
C ALA A 162 2.41 6.36 -9.56
N ASP A 163 2.77 7.50 -8.98
CA ASP A 163 2.70 8.80 -9.64
C ASP A 163 3.87 8.88 -10.65
N THR A 164 3.62 8.39 -11.86
CA THR A 164 4.65 8.24 -12.90
C THR A 164 5.12 9.56 -13.51
N GLU A 165 4.44 10.66 -13.22
CA GLU A 165 4.85 12.02 -13.60
C GLU A 165 5.82 12.60 -12.59
N ARG A 166 5.69 12.22 -11.31
CA ARG A 166 6.57 12.64 -10.22
C ARG A 166 7.76 11.70 -10.04
N PHE A 167 7.51 10.38 -9.96
CA PHE A 167 8.54 9.38 -9.79
C PHE A 167 9.16 9.03 -11.14
N VAL A 168 10.17 9.80 -11.53
CA VAL A 168 10.89 9.69 -12.80
C VAL A 168 12.35 9.32 -12.58
N PRO A 169 12.99 8.66 -13.55
CA PRO A 169 14.43 8.37 -13.48
C PRO A 169 15.26 9.63 -13.27
N GLY A 170 16.40 9.48 -12.63
CA GLY A 170 17.42 10.50 -12.46
C GLY A 170 18.81 9.96 -12.72
N GLU A 171 19.82 10.78 -12.42
CA GLU A 171 21.23 10.40 -12.56
C GLU A 171 21.73 9.74 -11.27
N PRO A 172 22.14 8.47 -11.31
CA PRO A 172 22.65 7.78 -10.14
C PRO A 172 23.94 8.42 -9.62
N ALA A 173 24.11 8.42 -8.31
CA ALA A 173 25.38 8.81 -7.68
C ALA A 173 26.55 7.92 -8.13
N PRO A 174 27.80 8.40 -8.02
CA PRO A 174 28.99 7.62 -8.43
C PRO A 174 29.13 6.29 -7.69
N GLY A 175 28.69 6.22 -6.40
CA GLY A 175 28.70 5.00 -5.57
C GLY A 175 27.52 4.07 -5.82
N PHE A 176 27.50 2.97 -5.08
CA PHE A 176 26.37 2.03 -5.06
C PHE A 176 25.40 2.44 -3.94
N GLU A 177 24.49 3.35 -4.26
CA GLU A 177 23.46 3.80 -3.31
C GLU A 177 22.22 2.89 -3.40
N ILE A 178 21.72 2.48 -2.24
CA ILE A 178 20.59 1.58 -2.04
C ILE A 178 19.49 2.34 -1.28
N ALA A 179 18.23 2.25 -1.72
CA ALA A 179 17.09 2.81 -0.98
C ALA A 179 16.20 1.72 -0.39
N SER A 180 15.62 1.99 0.79
CA SER A 180 14.45 1.27 1.30
C SER A 180 13.43 2.27 1.81
N LEU A 181 12.18 2.15 1.30
CA LEU A 181 11.06 3.05 1.58
C LEU A 181 10.08 2.43 2.58
N ARG A 182 10.56 1.52 3.44
CA ARG A 182 9.69 0.73 4.32
C ARG A 182 9.67 1.27 5.75
N ALA A 183 8.51 1.12 6.41
CA ALA A 183 8.41 1.45 7.82
C ALA A 183 9.35 0.59 8.67
N TRP A 184 9.79 1.11 9.81
CA TRP A 184 10.71 0.42 10.72
C TRP A 184 9.91 -0.39 11.75
N GLU A 185 9.22 -1.41 11.23
CA GLU A 185 8.38 -2.35 11.96
C GLU A 185 8.80 -3.79 11.66
N PRO A 186 8.53 -4.76 12.55
CA PRO A 186 9.01 -6.14 12.41
C PRO A 186 8.66 -6.81 11.08
N ASN A 187 7.49 -6.49 10.50
CA ASN A 187 7.05 -7.06 9.23
C ASN A 187 7.97 -6.72 8.05
N TYR A 188 8.68 -5.59 8.10
CA TYR A 188 9.45 -5.08 6.96
C TYR A 188 10.91 -5.51 6.95
N ASN A 189 11.38 -6.24 7.97
CA ASN A 189 12.68 -6.90 8.04
C ASN A 189 13.87 -5.97 7.69
N ILE A 190 13.88 -4.74 8.21
CA ILE A 190 14.98 -3.78 7.97
C ILE A 190 16.29 -4.30 8.61
N ASP A 191 16.21 -5.07 9.69
CA ASP A 191 17.33 -5.80 10.28
C ASP A 191 18.00 -6.76 9.29
N THR A 192 17.20 -7.50 8.51
CA THR A 192 17.71 -8.36 7.44
C THR A 192 18.45 -7.56 6.35
N LEU A 193 17.93 -6.39 6.00
CA LEU A 193 18.58 -5.49 5.05
C LEU A 193 19.91 -4.95 5.60
N LEU A 194 19.98 -4.57 6.88
CA LEU A 194 21.24 -4.13 7.51
C LEU A 194 22.30 -5.23 7.47
N ARG A 195 21.94 -6.47 7.80
CA ARG A 195 22.89 -7.62 7.72
C ARG A 195 23.34 -7.89 6.29
N ALA A 196 22.43 -7.82 5.31
CA ALA A 196 22.80 -7.99 3.91
C ALA A 196 23.72 -6.87 3.41
N PHE A 197 23.46 -5.63 3.83
CA PHE A 197 24.32 -4.49 3.50
C PHE A 197 25.71 -4.62 4.15
N ALA A 198 25.79 -5.06 5.40
CA ALA A 198 27.08 -5.34 6.07
C ALA A 198 27.89 -6.41 5.32
N ALA A 199 27.23 -7.50 4.87
CA ALA A 199 27.88 -8.53 4.06
C ALA A 199 28.41 -7.97 2.72
N LEU A 200 27.62 -7.13 2.05
CA LEU A 200 28.05 -6.43 0.82
C LEU A 200 29.27 -5.53 1.07
N ARG A 201 29.29 -4.79 2.20
CA ARG A 201 30.43 -3.92 2.57
C ARG A 201 31.68 -4.75 2.86
N ALA A 202 31.54 -5.89 3.53
CA ALA A 202 32.65 -6.80 3.80
C ALA A 202 33.23 -7.43 2.51
N GLU A 203 32.39 -7.75 1.53
CA GLU A 203 32.82 -8.25 0.20
C GLU A 203 33.53 -7.17 -0.62
N ARG A 204 33.15 -5.89 -0.48
CA ARG A 204 33.62 -4.76 -1.30
C ARG A 204 34.03 -3.56 -0.44
N PRO A 205 35.06 -3.69 0.40
CA PRO A 205 35.43 -2.66 1.38
C PRO A 205 35.81 -1.32 0.74
N GLU A 206 36.48 -1.33 -0.41
CA GLU A 206 36.94 -0.12 -1.09
C GLU A 206 35.86 0.53 -1.99
N ALA A 207 34.75 -0.19 -2.29
CA ALA A 207 33.71 0.36 -3.14
C ALA A 207 32.75 1.23 -2.32
N PRO A 208 32.55 2.52 -2.68
CA PRO A 208 31.65 3.37 -1.93
C PRO A 208 30.18 2.85 -2.08
N ALA A 209 29.55 2.58 -0.95
CA ALA A 209 28.15 2.19 -0.90
C ALA A 209 27.44 2.90 0.26
N VAL A 210 26.18 3.30 0.03
CA VAL A 210 25.33 3.97 1.04
C VAL A 210 23.96 3.33 1.06
N LEU A 211 23.46 3.06 2.24
CA LEU A 211 22.09 2.58 2.45
C LEU A 211 21.20 3.70 3.00
N HIS A 212 20.20 4.12 2.23
CA HIS A 212 19.20 5.09 2.63
C HIS A 212 17.95 4.37 3.16
N LEU A 213 17.62 4.58 4.43
CA LEU A 213 16.40 4.10 5.08
C LEU A 213 15.42 5.26 5.21
N LEU A 214 14.45 5.33 4.30
CA LEU A 214 13.39 6.32 4.27
C LEU A 214 12.12 5.72 4.87
N GLY A 215 11.91 5.96 6.13
CA GLY A 215 10.78 5.40 6.85
C GLY A 215 10.81 5.84 8.29
N GLY A 216 9.93 5.29 9.09
CA GLY A 216 9.92 5.54 10.53
C GLY A 216 9.12 4.46 11.22
N GLY A 217 9.31 4.33 12.51
CA GLY A 217 8.60 3.34 13.30
C GLY A 217 9.25 3.05 14.65
N PRO A 218 8.62 2.20 15.45
CA PRO A 218 9.09 1.91 16.82
C PRO A 218 10.43 1.16 16.85
N GLY A 219 10.87 0.59 15.74
CA GLY A 219 12.14 -0.17 15.63
C GLY A 219 13.39 0.69 15.51
N GLU A 220 13.30 2.04 15.43
CA GLU A 220 14.44 2.91 15.13
C GLU A 220 15.65 2.67 16.02
N SER A 221 15.47 2.67 17.34
CA SER A 221 16.60 2.49 18.29
C SER A 221 17.29 1.15 18.13
N ALA A 222 16.52 0.07 17.93
CA ALA A 222 17.07 -1.27 17.72
C ALA A 222 17.84 -1.37 16.39
N LEU A 223 17.33 -0.78 15.31
CA LEU A 223 17.98 -0.79 14.00
C LEU A 223 19.28 0.03 14.01
N ARG A 224 19.31 1.17 14.70
CA ARG A 224 20.57 1.95 14.89
C ARG A 224 21.60 1.18 15.69
N ALA A 225 21.17 0.50 16.78
CA ALA A 225 22.06 -0.35 17.57
C ALA A 225 22.61 -1.52 16.74
N GLU A 226 21.80 -2.14 15.87
CA GLU A 226 22.23 -3.20 14.98
C GLU A 226 23.23 -2.68 13.91
N ALA A 227 22.99 -1.52 13.33
CA ALA A 227 23.95 -0.90 12.38
C ALA A 227 25.31 -0.64 13.03
N ALA A 228 25.34 -0.16 14.28
CA ALA A 228 26.56 0.03 15.05
C ALA A 228 27.26 -1.31 15.36
N ALA A 229 26.50 -2.33 15.78
CA ALA A 229 27.06 -3.66 16.05
C ALA A 229 27.66 -4.32 14.80
N LEU A 230 27.12 -4.00 13.62
CA LEU A 230 27.63 -4.44 12.32
C LEU A 230 28.73 -3.53 11.76
N ALA A 231 29.13 -2.47 12.47
CA ALA A 231 30.14 -1.48 12.07
C ALA A 231 29.83 -0.81 10.70
N ILE A 232 28.55 -0.53 10.41
CA ILE A 232 28.09 0.09 9.16
C ILE A 232 27.36 1.42 9.37
N GLU A 233 27.29 1.94 10.60
CA GLU A 233 26.55 3.16 10.92
C GLU A 233 26.99 4.38 10.11
N GLY A 234 28.25 4.45 9.72
CA GLY A 234 28.83 5.49 8.86
C GLY A 234 28.25 5.48 7.42
N ASP A 235 27.81 4.32 6.95
CA ASP A 235 27.32 4.09 5.58
C ASP A 235 25.78 4.02 5.51
N VAL A 236 25.07 4.05 6.66
CA VAL A 236 23.60 4.00 6.72
C VAL A 236 23.02 5.38 7.05
N ARG A 237 22.05 5.82 6.26
CA ARG A 237 21.32 7.08 6.45
C ARG A 237 19.90 6.79 6.93
N PHE A 238 19.66 6.91 8.22
CA PHE A 238 18.35 6.85 8.83
C PHE A 238 17.65 8.22 8.66
N THR A 239 16.94 8.39 7.55
CA THR A 239 16.34 9.68 7.17
C THR A 239 15.02 9.96 7.89
N GLY A 240 14.36 8.92 8.40
CA GLY A 240 13.01 9.07 8.92
C GLY A 240 11.97 9.18 7.80
N ARG A 241 10.77 9.63 8.17
CA ARG A 241 9.72 9.91 7.19
C ARG A 241 10.04 11.19 6.44
N VAL A 242 9.97 11.13 5.13
CA VAL A 242 10.22 12.25 4.22
C VAL A 242 8.99 12.53 3.36
N ASP A 243 8.93 13.68 2.75
CA ASP A 243 7.93 14.01 1.74
C ASP A 243 8.26 13.34 0.38
N ASP A 244 7.31 13.43 -0.54
CA ASP A 244 7.45 12.82 -1.87
C ASP A 244 8.64 13.43 -2.65
N ALA A 245 8.99 14.71 -2.46
CA ALA A 245 10.07 15.36 -3.19
C ALA A 245 11.45 14.83 -2.74
N ALA A 246 11.68 14.74 -1.43
CA ALA A 246 12.88 14.15 -0.87
C ALA A 246 12.99 12.65 -1.20
N MET A 247 11.87 11.93 -1.25
CA MET A 247 11.83 10.53 -1.65
C MET A 247 12.27 10.35 -3.10
N VAL A 248 11.73 11.14 -4.04
CA VAL A 248 12.12 11.13 -5.46
C VAL A 248 13.61 11.45 -5.60
N THR A 249 14.10 12.52 -4.96
CA THR A 249 15.51 12.93 -5.00
C THR A 249 16.43 11.80 -4.54
N THR A 250 16.06 11.09 -3.47
CA THR A 250 16.84 9.95 -2.98
C THR A 250 16.81 8.77 -3.95
N LEU A 251 15.62 8.41 -4.47
CA LEU A 251 15.52 7.31 -5.44
C LEU A 251 16.31 7.59 -6.72
N GLN A 252 16.31 8.82 -7.21
CA GLN A 252 17.04 9.21 -8.41
C GLN A 252 18.57 9.04 -8.29
N ARG A 253 19.11 9.12 -7.07
CA ARG A 253 20.53 8.92 -6.78
C ARG A 253 20.90 7.44 -6.64
N CYS A 254 19.93 6.60 -6.27
CA CYS A 254 20.16 5.18 -6.00
C CYS A 254 20.34 4.36 -7.27
N ARG A 255 20.97 3.19 -7.12
CA ARG A 255 21.14 2.18 -8.18
C ARG A 255 20.22 0.99 -8.01
N VAL A 256 19.65 0.82 -6.82
CA VAL A 256 18.72 -0.26 -6.47
C VAL A 256 17.82 0.16 -5.32
N SER A 257 16.60 -0.35 -5.29
CA SER A 257 15.72 -0.26 -4.13
C SER A 257 15.47 -1.65 -3.53
N VAL A 258 15.20 -1.72 -2.22
CA VAL A 258 15.00 -2.96 -1.48
C VAL A 258 13.68 -2.92 -0.72
N SER A 259 12.87 -3.97 -0.86
CA SER A 259 11.62 -4.16 -0.12
C SER A 259 11.44 -5.62 0.24
N VAL A 260 11.76 -6.01 1.48
CA VAL A 260 11.82 -7.42 1.93
C VAL A 260 10.86 -7.74 3.08
N PRO A 261 9.56 -7.37 3.01
CA PRO A 261 8.61 -7.67 4.07
C PRO A 261 8.34 -9.18 4.17
N SER A 262 7.84 -9.62 5.33
CA SER A 262 7.36 -10.99 5.54
C SER A 262 5.98 -11.22 4.91
N SER A 263 5.18 -10.17 4.80
CA SER A 263 3.84 -10.18 4.17
C SER A 263 3.53 -8.80 3.60
N ASP A 264 3.01 -8.75 2.39
CA ASP A 264 2.56 -7.52 1.73
C ASP A 264 1.56 -7.85 0.60
N ALA A 265 0.76 -6.85 0.22
CA ALA A 265 0.06 -6.78 -1.07
C ALA A 265 0.95 -6.04 -2.08
N THR A 266 0.39 -5.49 -3.14
CA THR A 266 1.18 -4.70 -4.10
C THR A 266 1.67 -3.40 -3.45
N SER A 267 2.95 -3.34 -3.16
CA SER A 267 3.57 -2.20 -2.46
C SER A 267 3.69 -0.97 -3.34
N VAL A 268 3.11 0.15 -2.90
CA VAL A 268 3.26 1.45 -3.58
C VAL A 268 4.73 1.86 -3.68
N SER A 269 5.52 1.65 -2.62
CA SER A 269 6.95 2.00 -2.62
C SER A 269 7.77 1.17 -3.61
N VAL A 270 7.37 -0.08 -3.89
CA VAL A 270 7.96 -0.88 -4.96
C VAL A 270 7.63 -0.25 -6.31
N LEU A 271 6.36 0.07 -6.58
CA LEU A 271 5.95 0.70 -7.83
C LEU A 271 6.59 2.07 -8.04
N GLU A 272 6.76 2.87 -6.98
CA GLU A 272 7.45 4.16 -7.01
C GLU A 272 8.94 3.98 -7.36
N SER A 273 9.61 2.99 -6.77
CA SER A 273 11.00 2.66 -7.11
C SER A 273 11.17 2.18 -8.55
N LEU A 274 10.27 1.29 -9.02
CA LEU A 274 10.22 0.83 -10.41
C LEU A 274 9.94 1.99 -11.38
N SER A 275 9.07 2.94 -10.99
CA SER A 275 8.77 4.13 -11.77
C SER A 275 9.99 5.05 -11.92
N CYS A 276 10.85 5.13 -10.92
CA CYS A 276 12.14 5.81 -11.00
C CYS A 276 13.19 5.06 -11.87
N GLY A 277 12.80 3.93 -12.47
CA GLY A 277 13.71 3.14 -13.31
C GLY A 277 14.75 2.36 -12.49
N LEU A 278 14.46 2.01 -11.24
CA LEU A 278 15.35 1.21 -10.42
C LEU A 278 15.05 -0.28 -10.55
N PRO A 279 16.05 -1.16 -10.57
CA PRO A 279 15.86 -2.54 -10.18
C PRO A 279 15.44 -2.59 -8.71
N VAL A 280 14.56 -3.53 -8.35
CA VAL A 280 14.11 -3.74 -6.98
C VAL A 280 14.45 -5.16 -6.57
N VAL A 281 15.12 -5.33 -5.43
CA VAL A 281 15.23 -6.63 -4.77
C VAL A 281 14.11 -6.73 -3.75
N ALA A 282 13.29 -7.76 -3.86
CA ALA A 282 12.09 -7.90 -3.02
C ALA A 282 11.94 -9.31 -2.47
N SER A 283 11.16 -9.44 -1.38
CA SER A 283 10.73 -10.75 -0.91
C SER A 283 9.96 -11.50 -1.98
N ASP A 284 10.18 -12.81 -2.12
CA ASP A 284 9.38 -13.69 -2.98
C ASP A 284 7.97 -13.89 -2.39
N LEU A 285 7.14 -12.87 -2.58
CA LEU A 285 5.71 -12.87 -2.26
C LEU A 285 4.88 -12.91 -3.54
N PRO A 286 3.68 -13.50 -3.54
CA PRO A 286 2.81 -13.57 -4.72
C PRO A 286 2.63 -12.22 -5.40
N ALA A 287 2.40 -11.15 -4.63
CA ALA A 287 2.21 -9.80 -5.14
C ALA A 287 3.44 -9.21 -5.85
N ASN A 288 4.65 -9.65 -5.51
CA ASN A 288 5.89 -9.14 -6.10
C ASN A 288 6.26 -9.84 -7.42
N ARG A 289 5.84 -11.09 -7.62
CA ARG A 289 6.22 -11.91 -8.78
C ARG A 289 5.80 -11.34 -10.13
N ARG A 290 4.79 -10.47 -10.16
CA ARG A 290 4.37 -9.76 -11.35
C ARG A 290 5.33 -8.63 -11.74
N TRP A 291 5.96 -8.01 -10.76
CA TRP A 291 6.71 -6.76 -10.92
C TRP A 291 8.21 -6.96 -10.96
N ILE A 292 8.70 -7.99 -10.30
CA ILE A 292 10.13 -8.19 -10.02
C ILE A 292 10.63 -9.40 -10.81
N GLU A 293 11.78 -9.22 -11.44
CA GLU A 293 12.46 -10.34 -12.12
C GLU A 293 12.78 -11.46 -11.12
N PRO A 294 12.55 -12.73 -11.46
CA PRO A 294 12.74 -13.86 -10.53
C PRO A 294 14.11 -13.92 -9.85
N THR A 295 15.18 -13.47 -10.52
CA THR A 295 16.53 -13.47 -9.96
C THR A 295 16.74 -12.39 -8.87
N LEU A 296 15.81 -11.48 -8.71
CA LEU A 296 15.78 -10.42 -7.68
C LEU A 296 14.71 -10.67 -6.61
N LEU A 297 13.99 -11.80 -6.68
CA LEU A 297 13.14 -12.27 -5.62
C LEU A 297 13.96 -13.11 -4.63
N VAL A 298 13.87 -12.78 -3.35
CA VAL A 298 14.62 -13.45 -2.29
C VAL A 298 13.67 -13.98 -1.20
N PRO A 299 13.99 -15.10 -0.53
CA PRO A 299 13.18 -15.54 0.61
C PRO A 299 13.09 -14.43 1.69
N PRO A 300 11.94 -14.24 2.33
CA PRO A 300 11.83 -13.32 3.47
C PRO A 300 12.84 -13.68 4.57
N ARG A 301 13.46 -12.66 5.17
CA ARG A 301 14.44 -12.80 6.26
C ARG A 301 15.74 -13.53 5.89
N ASP A 302 16.03 -13.71 4.61
CA ASP A 302 17.29 -14.29 4.13
C ASP A 302 18.29 -13.18 3.76
N ALA A 303 19.12 -12.79 4.72
CA ALA A 303 20.15 -11.77 4.51
C ALA A 303 21.23 -12.22 3.51
N GLY A 304 21.53 -13.52 3.43
CA GLY A 304 22.53 -14.07 2.51
C GLY A 304 22.04 -13.97 1.05
N ALA A 305 20.81 -14.42 0.78
CA ALA A 305 20.21 -14.30 -0.55
C ALA A 305 20.10 -12.81 -0.99
N LEU A 306 19.73 -11.92 -0.05
CA LEU A 306 19.64 -10.48 -0.29
C LEU A 306 21.02 -9.89 -0.61
N ALA A 307 22.06 -10.21 0.16
CA ALA A 307 23.42 -9.76 -0.08
C ALA A 307 23.93 -10.22 -1.47
N ALA A 308 23.72 -11.49 -1.82
CA ALA A 308 24.09 -12.02 -3.13
C ALA A 308 23.37 -11.30 -4.29
N ALA A 309 22.08 -10.96 -4.12
CA ALA A 309 21.34 -10.19 -5.13
C ALA A 309 21.89 -8.77 -5.29
N LEU A 310 22.21 -8.10 -4.18
CA LEU A 310 22.80 -6.77 -4.18
C LEU A 310 24.21 -6.78 -4.79
N SER A 311 25.04 -7.78 -4.46
CA SER A 311 26.40 -7.93 -5.02
C SER A 311 26.38 -8.12 -6.55
N ARG A 312 25.42 -8.92 -7.07
CA ARG A 312 25.25 -9.05 -8.54
C ARG A 312 24.90 -7.73 -9.21
N LEU A 313 24.01 -6.93 -8.62
CA LEU A 313 23.65 -5.62 -9.17
C LEU A 313 24.77 -4.59 -9.05
N ALA A 314 25.56 -4.65 -7.97
CA ALA A 314 26.73 -3.80 -7.79
C ALA A 314 27.84 -4.13 -8.80
N GLY A 315 27.96 -5.39 -9.23
CA GLY A 315 28.94 -5.86 -10.21
C GLY A 315 28.54 -5.62 -11.67
N ASP A 316 27.28 -5.35 -11.98
CA ASP A 316 26.77 -5.22 -13.36
C ASP A 316 25.83 -4.01 -13.51
N ALA A 317 26.43 -2.85 -13.68
CA ALA A 317 25.68 -1.59 -13.86
C ALA A 317 24.86 -1.56 -15.16
N GLN A 318 25.25 -2.29 -16.19
CA GLN A 318 24.51 -2.34 -17.45
C GLN A 318 23.23 -3.16 -17.26
N ARG A 319 23.31 -4.30 -16.60
CA ARG A 319 22.14 -5.12 -16.23
C ARG A 319 21.21 -4.33 -15.33
N ALA A 320 21.70 -3.64 -14.31
CA ALA A 320 20.88 -2.81 -13.42
C ALA A 320 20.09 -1.76 -14.20
N ARG A 321 20.73 -1.05 -15.15
CA ARG A 321 20.06 -0.06 -16.01
C ARG A 321 18.99 -0.71 -16.92
N SER A 322 19.31 -1.82 -17.56
CA SER A 322 18.38 -2.54 -18.43
C SER A 322 17.13 -3.01 -17.67
N LEU A 323 17.32 -3.55 -16.47
CA LEU A 323 16.22 -3.93 -15.57
C LEU A 323 15.38 -2.72 -15.18
N GLY A 324 16.00 -1.62 -14.82
CA GLY A 324 15.31 -0.38 -14.47
C GLY A 324 14.44 0.16 -15.60
N GLN A 325 14.93 0.17 -16.84
CA GLN A 325 14.14 0.58 -18.01
C GLN A 325 12.91 -0.29 -18.24
N ARG A 326 13.08 -1.62 -18.17
CA ARG A 326 11.97 -2.58 -18.26
C ARG A 326 10.93 -2.36 -17.15
N ASN A 327 11.42 -2.18 -15.92
CA ASN A 327 10.56 -1.95 -14.76
C ASN A 327 9.71 -0.69 -14.90
N ARG A 328 10.32 0.41 -15.36
CA ARG A 328 9.58 1.64 -15.64
C ARG A 328 8.52 1.44 -16.72
N ALA A 329 8.85 0.78 -17.83
CA ALA A 329 7.88 0.49 -18.89
C ALA A 329 6.68 -0.29 -18.35
N LEU A 330 6.93 -1.31 -17.53
CA LEU A 330 5.89 -2.13 -16.89
C LEU A 330 4.96 -1.30 -15.98
N VAL A 331 5.53 -0.38 -15.18
CA VAL A 331 4.72 0.50 -14.31
C VAL A 331 3.93 1.51 -15.13
N LEU A 332 4.51 2.10 -16.17
CA LEU A 332 3.80 3.03 -17.06
C LEU A 332 2.59 2.37 -17.71
N GLU A 333 2.73 1.13 -18.15
CA GLU A 333 1.67 0.36 -18.82
C GLU A 333 0.58 -0.11 -17.85
N HIS A 334 0.96 -0.60 -16.67
CA HIS A 334 0.03 -1.35 -15.84
C HIS A 334 -0.29 -0.72 -14.47
N ALA A 335 0.56 0.17 -13.98
CA ALA A 335 0.45 0.69 -12.61
C ALA A 335 0.60 2.22 -12.50
N SER A 336 0.32 2.97 -13.58
CA SER A 336 0.20 4.42 -13.48
C SER A 336 -0.99 4.78 -12.58
N ARG A 337 -0.75 5.57 -11.54
CA ARG A 337 -1.80 6.03 -10.61
C ARG A 337 -2.93 6.72 -11.35
N ARG A 338 -2.60 7.58 -12.31
CA ARG A 338 -3.59 8.29 -13.12
C ARG A 338 -4.54 7.30 -13.80
N ALA A 339 -4.02 6.32 -14.55
CA ALA A 339 -4.82 5.32 -15.24
C ALA A 339 -5.64 4.44 -14.29
N GLN A 340 -5.07 4.04 -13.16
CA GLN A 340 -5.78 3.23 -12.16
C GLN A 340 -6.92 4.02 -11.49
N MET A 341 -6.73 5.30 -11.21
CA MET A 341 -7.77 6.14 -10.61
C MET A 341 -8.84 6.55 -11.64
N ASP A 342 -8.51 6.70 -12.94
CA ASP A 342 -9.48 6.85 -14.01
C ASP A 342 -10.35 5.60 -14.15
N ARG A 343 -9.73 4.41 -14.07
CA ARG A 343 -10.47 3.14 -14.02
C ARG A 343 -11.40 3.08 -12.80
N MET A 344 -10.92 3.48 -11.62
CA MET A 344 -11.75 3.50 -10.41
C MET A 344 -12.95 4.45 -10.55
N ALA A 345 -12.75 5.63 -11.13
CA ALA A 345 -13.84 6.58 -11.42
C ALA A 345 -14.90 5.95 -12.34
N SER A 346 -14.47 5.25 -13.39
CA SER A 346 -15.37 4.53 -14.30
C SER A 346 -16.11 3.38 -13.59
N LEU A 347 -15.45 2.68 -12.66
CA LEU A 347 -16.08 1.62 -11.87
C LEU A 347 -17.19 2.16 -10.96
N TYR A 348 -17.04 3.34 -10.37
CA TYR A 348 -18.13 3.98 -9.60
C TYR A 348 -19.36 4.20 -10.48
N ASP A 349 -19.18 4.75 -11.68
CA ASP A 349 -20.30 5.00 -12.60
C ASP A 349 -20.98 3.69 -13.03
N ASP A 350 -20.21 2.66 -13.37
CA ASP A 350 -20.74 1.35 -13.74
C ASP A 350 -21.51 0.67 -12.58
N VAL A 351 -21.00 0.75 -11.36
CA VAL A 351 -21.69 0.26 -10.18
C VAL A 351 -23.03 0.96 -9.98
N LEU A 352 -23.09 2.28 -10.16
CA LEU A 352 -24.34 3.04 -10.02
C LEU A 352 -25.37 2.64 -11.07
N VAL A 353 -24.95 2.43 -12.32
CA VAL A 353 -25.83 1.96 -13.40
C VAL A 353 -26.40 0.57 -13.12
N ARG A 354 -25.55 -0.36 -12.68
CA ARG A 354 -25.96 -1.74 -12.35
C ARG A 354 -26.90 -1.79 -11.15
N HIS A 355 -26.60 -1.02 -10.11
CA HIS A 355 -27.41 -0.97 -8.89
C HIS A 355 -28.84 -0.46 -9.12
N ARG A 356 -29.04 0.33 -10.18
CA ARG A 356 -30.38 0.87 -10.58
C ARG A 356 -31.17 -0.05 -11.49
N ARG A 357 -30.55 -1.11 -12.03
CA ARG A 357 -31.26 -2.10 -12.83
C ARG A 357 -32.04 -3.02 -11.88
N PRO A 358 -33.36 -3.23 -12.12
CA PRO A 358 -34.19 -4.10 -11.29
C PRO A 358 -33.73 -5.56 -11.33
#